data_60f3664a95da7481727ae62509435a03
#
_entry.id   60f3664a95da7481727ae62509435a03
#
_cell.length_a   1.000
_cell.length_b   1.000
_cell.length_c   1.000
_cell.angle_alpha   90.00
_cell.angle_beta   90.00
_cell.angle_gamma   90.00
#
_symmetry.space_group_name_H-M   'P 1'
#
loop_
_entity.id
_entity.type
_entity.pdbx_description
1 polymer ?
#
loop_
_entity_poly.entity_id
_entity_poly.type
_entity_poly.pdbx_seq_one_letter_code
_entity_poly.pdbx_strand_id
1 'polypeptide(L)'
;YEIRLSLVGSEMCIRDREQSDLLLAAVPYSSIVDSTIVIKDSDLKAAYDKKKEQFKQYVETRNIKFIDVQVTASAEDRAALQKEMEEYTEQLTANPSDYTTFIRSTGSEAPYTDLFYTTKSLPADVTARLDSVAVGGVFGPYYNVSDNTLNSFKKLATAAMPDSIEFRQIQVVAEDAEKTKTLADSIYNAIKGGASFAEIAKKYGQTGEPTWISSANYEGAQIDGDNLKYITAVTTLGQNELTNLALGQANVILQVTNKKAVKDKYKVAVIKRPVEFSKETYSKAYNEFSQFIAANNTLEKMIANAEDAGYKLLDRADLYSSEHGIGGIRGTKDALKWAFEAKAGEVSGLYECGESDRMLVVGVASIVPEGYRPLALVKDQLRAEILRDKKAEKIMADMKAANST
;
A
#
# COMPACT_ATOMS: atom_id res chain seq x y z
N TYR A 1 -24.15 22.51 6.86
CA TYR A 1 -24.31 21.42 7.85
C TYR A 1 -25.73 20.86 7.68
N GLU A 2 -25.85 19.66 7.07
CA GLU A 2 -27.10 18.90 7.03
C GLU A 2 -27.34 18.24 8.39
N ILE A 3 -28.37 18.64 9.08
CA ILE A 3 -28.86 17.89 10.25
C ILE A 3 -29.67 16.72 9.72
N ARG A 4 -29.08 15.53 9.68
CA ARG A 4 -29.79 14.26 9.44
C ARG A 4 -30.53 13.88 10.73
N LEU A 5 -31.81 14.13 10.77
CA LEU A 5 -32.72 13.52 11.75
C LEU A 5 -32.92 12.05 11.34
N SER A 6 -32.32 11.12 12.08
CA SER A 6 -32.64 9.71 11.96
C SER A 6 -33.93 9.41 12.67
N LEU A 7 -34.95 9.09 11.93
CA LEU A 7 -36.27 8.72 12.43
C LEU A 7 -36.45 7.20 12.28
N VAL A 8 -36.43 6.51 13.40
CA VAL A 8 -36.75 5.08 13.47
C VAL A 8 -38.08 4.94 14.23
N GLY A 9 -39.11 4.42 13.54
CA GLY A 9 -40.35 4.01 14.19
C GLY A 9 -41.60 4.16 13.29
N SER A 10 -42.36 3.12 13.22
CA SER A 10 -43.58 2.95 12.41
C SER A 10 -44.77 3.84 12.83
N GLU A 11 -44.66 4.66 13.87
CA GLU A 11 -45.70 5.60 14.31
C GLU A 11 -45.68 6.98 13.63
N MET A 12 -44.70 7.20 12.73
CA MET A 12 -44.53 8.51 12.10
C MET A 12 -45.49 8.82 10.95
N CYS A 13 -46.18 7.85 10.41
CA CYS A 13 -47.10 8.08 9.26
C CYS A 13 -48.39 8.84 9.59
N ILE A 14 -48.70 9.08 10.87
CA ILE A 14 -49.94 9.76 11.28
C ILE A 14 -49.73 11.25 11.64
N ARG A 15 -48.48 11.69 11.90
CA ARG A 15 -48.12 13.08 12.28
C ARG A 15 -47.64 13.96 11.13
N ASP A 16 -47.58 13.47 9.91
CA ASP A 16 -47.04 14.18 8.74
C ASP A 16 -47.90 15.38 8.26
N ARG A 17 -48.89 15.80 9.01
CA ARG A 17 -49.75 16.95 8.65
C ARG A 17 -49.57 18.20 9.52
N GLU A 18 -48.74 18.14 10.55
CA GLU A 18 -48.42 19.33 11.33
C GLU A 18 -47.20 20.03 10.72
N GLN A 19 -47.43 21.11 10.01
CA GLN A 19 -46.35 22.01 9.54
C GLN A 19 -46.22 23.15 10.56
N SER A 20 -44.99 23.41 10.99
CA SER A 20 -44.69 24.55 11.84
C SER A 20 -43.65 25.43 11.12
N ASP A 21 -43.96 26.71 11.01
CA ASP A 21 -43.00 27.70 10.54
C ASP A 21 -42.05 28.05 11.69
N LEU A 22 -40.76 27.79 11.50
CA LEU A 22 -39.75 28.08 12.50
C LEU A 22 -38.87 29.24 12.03
N LEU A 23 -38.74 30.26 12.86
CA LEU A 23 -37.76 31.32 12.68
C LEU A 23 -36.49 30.92 13.47
N LEU A 24 -35.40 30.67 12.76
CA LEU A 24 -34.11 30.30 13.37
C LEU A 24 -33.16 31.50 13.35
N ALA A 25 -32.66 31.90 14.52
CA ALA A 25 -31.56 32.82 14.65
C ALA A 25 -30.31 32.04 15.13
N ALA A 26 -29.19 32.14 14.39
CA ALA A 26 -27.93 31.51 14.74
C ALA A 26 -26.83 32.56 14.91
N VAL A 27 -26.16 32.51 16.05
CA VAL A 27 -25.00 33.36 16.34
C VAL A 27 -23.78 32.42 16.52
N PRO A 28 -22.73 32.54 15.71
CA PRO A 28 -21.57 31.67 15.82
C PRO A 28 -20.76 32.03 17.09
N TYR A 29 -20.17 31.03 17.74
CA TYR A 29 -19.28 31.22 18.90
C TYR A 29 -18.07 32.11 18.59
N SER A 30 -17.63 32.20 17.35
CA SER A 30 -16.54 33.07 16.88
C SER A 30 -16.88 34.56 16.97
N SER A 31 -18.17 34.93 17.14
CA SER A 31 -18.57 36.33 17.38
C SER A 31 -18.09 36.87 18.73
N ILE A 32 -17.73 35.99 19.67
CA ILE A 32 -17.18 36.35 20.97
C ILE A 32 -15.70 35.98 20.99
N VAL A 33 -14.86 37.00 21.22
CA VAL A 33 -13.40 36.84 21.31
C VAL A 33 -13.05 36.08 22.60
N ASP A 34 -12.23 35.05 22.50
CA ASP A 34 -11.84 34.16 23.62
C ASP A 34 -11.27 34.92 24.82
N SER A 35 -10.45 35.94 24.56
CA SER A 35 -9.83 36.79 25.60
C SER A 35 -10.81 37.57 26.45
N THR A 36 -12.06 37.72 26.01
CA THR A 36 -13.11 38.41 26.81
C THR A 36 -13.75 37.50 27.87
N ILE A 37 -13.49 36.20 27.80
CA ILE A 37 -14.03 35.22 28.74
C ILE A 37 -12.98 34.81 29.77
N VAL A 38 -13.24 35.16 31.01
CA VAL A 38 -12.37 34.78 32.14
C VAL A 38 -12.79 33.43 32.68
N ILE A 39 -11.84 32.48 32.70
CA ILE A 39 -12.01 31.14 33.30
C ILE A 39 -11.07 31.07 34.50
N LYS A 40 -11.63 30.92 35.69
CA LYS A 40 -10.90 30.80 36.95
C LYS A 40 -10.62 29.34 37.27
N ASP A 41 -9.62 29.09 38.12
CA ASP A 41 -9.32 27.72 38.60
C ASP A 41 -10.49 27.10 39.39
N SER A 42 -11.31 27.95 40.05
CA SER A 42 -12.56 27.53 40.70
C SER A 42 -13.58 26.96 39.69
N ASP A 43 -13.66 27.55 38.49
CA ASP A 43 -14.57 27.06 37.44
C ASP A 43 -14.13 25.69 36.93
N LEU A 44 -12.81 25.54 36.74
CA LEU A 44 -12.23 24.24 36.33
C LEU A 44 -12.47 23.14 37.36
N LYS A 45 -12.27 23.50 38.67
CA LYS A 45 -12.53 22.52 39.75
C LYS A 45 -14.00 22.15 39.83
N ALA A 46 -14.92 23.11 39.76
CA ALA A 46 -16.36 22.87 39.79
C ALA A 46 -16.81 22.01 38.58
N ALA A 47 -16.30 22.30 37.38
CA ALA A 47 -16.58 21.50 36.19
C ALA A 47 -16.03 20.06 36.29
N TYR A 48 -14.83 19.94 36.85
CA TYR A 48 -14.24 18.64 37.12
C TYR A 48 -15.07 17.80 38.09
N ASP A 49 -15.43 18.37 39.23
CA ASP A 49 -16.22 17.68 40.27
C ASP A 49 -17.60 17.26 39.71
N LYS A 50 -18.23 18.11 38.91
CA LYS A 50 -19.51 17.80 38.25
C LYS A 50 -19.42 16.66 37.22
N LYS A 51 -18.28 16.56 36.52
CA LYS A 51 -18.05 15.58 35.45
C LYS A 51 -17.09 14.44 35.85
N LYS A 52 -16.77 14.31 37.12
CA LYS A 52 -15.74 13.38 37.63
C LYS A 52 -15.89 11.95 37.13
N GLU A 53 -17.12 11.46 37.04
CA GLU A 53 -17.39 10.11 36.53
C GLU A 53 -17.03 9.92 35.05
N GLN A 54 -17.02 10.99 34.24
CA GLN A 54 -16.58 10.94 32.84
C GLN A 54 -15.05 10.78 32.72
N PHE A 55 -14.32 11.13 33.78
CA PHE A 55 -12.86 11.02 33.84
C PHE A 55 -12.40 9.76 34.58
N LYS A 56 -13.30 8.81 34.81
CA LYS A 56 -12.95 7.52 35.39
C LYS A 56 -12.22 6.65 34.38
N GLN A 57 -11.06 6.18 34.79
CA GLN A 57 -10.18 5.31 34.02
C GLN A 57 -10.15 3.94 34.68
N TYR A 58 -10.37 2.88 33.92
CA TYR A 58 -10.51 1.51 34.44
C TYR A 58 -9.22 0.67 34.35
N VAL A 59 -8.20 1.21 33.71
CA VAL A 59 -6.88 0.58 33.57
C VAL A 59 -5.80 1.64 33.65
N GLU A 60 -4.62 1.25 34.11
CA GLU A 60 -3.45 2.12 34.08
C GLU A 60 -3.04 2.45 32.65
N THR A 61 -2.67 3.71 32.38
CA THR A 61 -2.07 4.17 31.12
C THR A 61 -0.75 4.85 31.34
N ARG A 62 0.03 4.96 30.25
CA ARG A 62 1.30 5.68 30.21
C ARG A 62 1.21 6.86 29.27
N ASN A 63 1.76 8.00 29.68
CA ASN A 63 2.11 9.07 28.75
C ASN A 63 3.58 8.92 28.44
N ILE A 64 3.92 8.79 27.18
CA ILE A 64 5.29 8.60 26.73
C ILE A 64 5.70 9.68 25.73
N LYS A 65 6.99 9.93 25.68
CA LYS A 65 7.64 10.63 24.58
C LYS A 65 8.57 9.65 23.90
N PHE A 66 8.67 9.73 22.58
CA PHE A 66 9.51 8.81 21.84
C PHE A 66 10.16 9.49 20.64
N ILE A 67 11.28 8.94 20.20
CA ILE A 67 11.94 9.32 18.96
C ILE A 67 11.91 8.11 18.04
N ASP A 68 11.40 8.31 16.83
CA ASP A 68 11.35 7.32 15.75
C ASP A 68 12.30 7.78 14.64
N VAL A 69 13.34 7.01 14.39
CA VAL A 69 14.32 7.26 13.34
C VAL A 69 14.13 6.27 12.22
N GLN A 70 13.63 6.75 11.08
CA GLN A 70 13.56 5.94 9.86
C GLN A 70 14.86 6.08 9.07
N VAL A 71 15.51 4.96 8.78
CA VAL A 71 16.69 4.93 7.94
C VAL A 71 16.27 4.94 6.47
N THR A 72 16.83 5.85 5.71
CA THR A 72 16.59 5.99 4.26
C THR A 72 17.92 5.96 3.52
N ALA A 73 17.87 5.66 2.23
CA ALA A 73 19.06 5.66 1.38
C ALA A 73 19.81 7.00 1.46
N SER A 74 21.11 6.96 1.72
CA SER A 74 22.00 8.11 1.72
C SER A 74 22.23 8.67 0.32
N ALA A 75 22.93 9.78 0.20
CA ALA A 75 23.37 10.33 -1.08
C ALA A 75 24.32 9.37 -1.80
N GLU A 76 25.20 8.74 -1.03
CA GLU A 76 26.15 7.75 -1.50
C GLU A 76 25.46 6.48 -2.03
N ASP A 77 24.44 5.97 -1.31
CA ASP A 77 23.63 4.81 -1.74
C ASP A 77 22.91 5.12 -3.07
N ARG A 78 22.33 6.31 -3.17
CA ARG A 78 21.65 6.77 -4.39
C ARG A 78 22.62 6.91 -5.56
N ALA A 79 23.82 7.47 -5.32
CA ALA A 79 24.84 7.63 -6.36
C ALA A 79 25.38 6.27 -6.83
N ALA A 80 25.58 5.33 -5.90
CA ALA A 80 26.00 3.97 -6.24
C ALA A 80 24.96 3.25 -7.11
N LEU A 81 23.68 3.30 -6.70
CA LEU A 81 22.58 2.73 -7.48
C LEU A 81 22.43 3.42 -8.84
N GLN A 82 22.58 4.73 -8.91
CA GLN A 82 22.52 5.49 -10.17
C GLN A 82 23.58 4.98 -11.16
N LYS A 83 24.82 4.84 -10.70
CA LYS A 83 25.92 4.32 -11.51
C LYS A 83 25.66 2.89 -12.00
N GLU A 84 25.20 2.02 -11.10
CA GLU A 84 24.85 0.63 -11.45
C GLU A 84 23.74 0.60 -12.51
N MET A 85 22.71 1.45 -12.36
CA MET A 85 21.62 1.55 -13.32
C MET A 85 22.04 2.13 -14.68
N GLU A 86 23.00 3.03 -14.71
CA GLU A 86 23.59 3.52 -15.96
C GLU A 86 24.30 2.37 -16.71
N GLU A 87 25.10 1.57 -16.01
CA GLU A 87 25.77 0.40 -16.59
C GLU A 87 24.75 -0.64 -17.11
N TYR A 88 23.67 -0.91 -16.37
CA TYR A 88 22.61 -1.80 -16.83
C TYR A 88 21.83 -1.22 -18.03
N THR A 89 21.63 0.08 -18.07
CA THR A 89 20.97 0.76 -19.18
C THR A 89 21.82 0.68 -20.48
N GLU A 90 23.13 0.80 -20.38
CA GLU A 90 24.06 0.57 -21.49
C GLU A 90 24.00 -0.88 -22.00
N GLN A 91 24.01 -1.86 -21.09
CA GLN A 91 23.88 -3.28 -21.44
C GLN A 91 22.52 -3.57 -22.09
N LEU A 92 21.44 -2.97 -21.59
CA LEU A 92 20.11 -3.08 -22.18
C LEU A 92 20.06 -2.49 -23.60
N THR A 93 20.79 -1.41 -23.82
CA THR A 93 20.94 -0.79 -25.14
C THR A 93 21.71 -1.69 -26.11
N ALA A 94 22.74 -2.40 -25.63
CA ALA A 94 23.56 -3.31 -26.42
C ALA A 94 22.85 -4.61 -26.86
N ASN A 95 21.58 -4.81 -26.53
CA ASN A 95 20.76 -5.98 -26.85
C ASN A 95 21.31 -7.28 -26.25
N PRO A 96 21.02 -7.57 -24.97
CA PRO A 96 21.33 -8.85 -24.36
C PRO A 96 20.79 -10.03 -25.19
N SER A 97 21.57 -11.09 -25.28
CA SER A 97 21.14 -12.32 -26.00
C SER A 97 19.96 -13.01 -25.34
N ASP A 98 19.82 -12.88 -24.03
CA ASP A 98 18.71 -13.40 -23.23
C ASP A 98 18.25 -12.35 -22.21
N TYR A 99 17.12 -11.69 -22.50
CA TYR A 99 16.52 -10.68 -21.64
C TYR A 99 16.05 -11.23 -20.31
N THR A 100 15.59 -12.48 -20.24
CA THR A 100 15.10 -13.08 -18.99
C THR A 100 16.23 -13.24 -17.99
N THR A 101 17.36 -13.81 -18.42
CA THR A 101 18.53 -13.96 -17.58
C THR A 101 19.17 -12.61 -17.24
N PHE A 102 19.25 -11.71 -18.21
CA PHE A 102 19.81 -10.38 -17.99
C PHE A 102 19.00 -9.59 -16.94
N ILE A 103 17.69 -9.41 -17.14
CA ILE A 103 16.84 -8.65 -16.20
C ILE A 103 16.91 -9.24 -14.79
N ARG A 104 16.89 -10.58 -14.66
CA ARG A 104 17.06 -11.25 -13.36
C ARG A 104 18.40 -10.93 -12.72
N SER A 105 19.48 -10.88 -13.49
CA SER A 105 20.83 -10.59 -12.97
C SER A 105 20.97 -9.15 -12.45
N THR A 106 20.13 -8.22 -12.90
CA THR A 106 20.13 -6.83 -12.41
C THR A 106 19.46 -6.66 -11.05
N GLY A 107 18.86 -7.72 -10.48
CA GLY A 107 18.05 -7.63 -9.25
C GLY A 107 16.77 -6.81 -9.44
N SER A 108 16.24 -6.75 -10.65
CA SER A 108 14.98 -6.04 -10.95
C SER A 108 13.81 -6.68 -10.23
N GLU A 109 12.97 -5.85 -9.59
CA GLU A 109 11.68 -6.28 -9.02
C GLU A 109 10.64 -6.64 -10.11
N ALA A 110 10.81 -6.09 -11.32
CA ALA A 110 9.97 -6.40 -12.46
C ALA A 110 10.59 -7.55 -13.28
N PRO A 111 10.02 -8.77 -13.24
CA PRO A 111 10.51 -9.87 -14.05
C PRO A 111 10.22 -9.61 -15.53
N TYR A 112 11.11 -10.07 -16.41
CA TYR A 112 10.85 -10.06 -17.84
C TYR A 112 10.19 -11.37 -18.27
N THR A 113 9.11 -11.24 -19.02
CA THR A 113 8.46 -12.36 -19.72
C THR A 113 8.35 -12.02 -21.20
N ASP A 114 8.72 -12.97 -22.06
CA ASP A 114 8.73 -12.76 -23.51
C ASP A 114 7.33 -12.82 -24.13
N LEU A 115 6.44 -11.95 -23.66
CA LEU A 115 5.06 -11.78 -24.13
C LEU A 115 4.77 -10.35 -24.52
N PHE A 116 3.70 -10.18 -25.30
CA PHE A 116 3.13 -8.88 -25.61
C PHE A 116 2.05 -8.54 -24.60
N TYR A 117 2.11 -7.34 -24.05
CA TYR A 117 1.20 -6.81 -23.03
C TYR A 117 0.43 -5.58 -23.53
N THR A 118 -0.79 -5.42 -23.08
CA THR A 118 -1.52 -4.15 -23.23
C THR A 118 -0.92 -3.11 -22.25
N THR A 119 -1.15 -1.83 -22.51
CA THR A 119 -0.73 -0.73 -21.63
C THR A 119 -1.30 -0.85 -20.21
N LYS A 120 -2.42 -1.54 -20.04
CA LYS A 120 -3.04 -1.75 -18.72
C LYS A 120 -2.23 -2.64 -17.79
N SER A 121 -1.41 -3.51 -18.35
CA SER A 121 -0.62 -4.51 -17.61
C SER A 121 0.85 -4.12 -17.47
N LEU A 122 1.25 -3.02 -18.09
CA LEU A 122 2.57 -2.44 -17.91
C LEU A 122 2.57 -1.43 -16.74
N PRO A 123 3.71 -1.21 -16.08
CA PRO A 123 3.83 -0.17 -15.07
C PRO A 123 3.38 1.21 -15.61
N ALA A 124 2.66 1.97 -14.81
CA ALA A 124 2.06 3.23 -15.26
C ALA A 124 3.11 4.26 -15.69
N ASP A 125 4.25 4.29 -15.05
CA ASP A 125 5.38 5.16 -15.37
C ASP A 125 6.05 4.78 -16.70
N VAL A 126 6.13 3.47 -17.02
CA VAL A 126 6.58 2.96 -18.33
C VAL A 126 5.56 3.32 -19.40
N THR A 127 4.26 3.05 -19.13
CA THR A 127 3.17 3.35 -20.09
C THR A 127 3.15 4.82 -20.49
N ALA A 128 3.32 5.74 -19.53
CA ALA A 128 3.34 7.18 -19.80
C ALA A 128 4.48 7.63 -20.74
N ARG A 129 5.51 6.79 -20.92
CA ARG A 129 6.71 7.10 -21.72
C ARG A 129 6.83 6.27 -23.00
N LEU A 130 5.97 5.26 -23.19
CA LEU A 130 6.06 4.34 -24.33
C LEU A 130 6.02 5.02 -25.69
N ASP A 131 5.20 6.07 -25.83
CA ASP A 131 5.04 6.78 -27.11
C ASP A 131 6.26 7.64 -27.45
N SER A 132 7.06 8.04 -26.46
CA SER A 132 8.29 8.81 -26.66
C SER A 132 9.50 7.94 -27.04
N VAL A 133 9.36 6.60 -27.00
CA VAL A 133 10.45 5.65 -27.26
C VAL A 133 10.15 4.86 -28.52
N ALA A 134 11.05 4.92 -29.50
CA ALA A 134 10.96 4.09 -30.70
C ALA A 134 11.17 2.60 -30.38
N VAL A 135 10.70 1.69 -31.24
CA VAL A 135 11.01 0.26 -31.12
C VAL A 135 12.53 0.07 -31.21
N GLY A 136 13.09 -0.70 -30.29
CA GLY A 136 14.52 -0.88 -30.08
C GLY A 136 15.17 0.20 -29.19
N GLY A 137 14.45 1.29 -28.88
CA GLY A 137 14.96 2.36 -28.04
C GLY A 137 14.89 2.03 -26.55
N VAL A 138 15.73 2.72 -25.78
CA VAL A 138 15.84 2.62 -24.31
C VAL A 138 15.50 3.96 -23.69
N PHE A 139 14.84 3.96 -22.56
CA PHE A 139 14.57 5.13 -21.74
C PHE A 139 15.05 4.88 -20.29
N GLY A 140 15.80 5.82 -19.75
CA GLY A 140 16.32 5.76 -18.37
C GLY A 140 17.82 5.95 -18.28
N PRO A 141 18.41 5.82 -17.06
CA PRO A 141 17.68 5.61 -15.83
C PRO A 141 16.87 6.85 -15.38
N TYR A 142 15.72 6.64 -14.74
CA TYR A 142 14.89 7.69 -14.15
C TYR A 142 14.32 7.26 -12.80
N TYR A 143 14.16 8.24 -11.91
CA TYR A 143 13.60 8.01 -10.58
C TYR A 143 12.06 8.11 -10.62
N ASN A 144 11.40 7.09 -10.05
CA ASN A 144 9.96 7.07 -9.84
C ASN A 144 9.65 7.35 -8.38
N VAL A 145 9.09 8.53 -8.12
CA VAL A 145 8.76 9.00 -6.77
C VAL A 145 7.65 8.17 -6.11
N SER A 146 6.74 7.59 -6.92
CA SER A 146 5.55 6.91 -6.42
C SER A 146 5.86 5.63 -5.63
N ASP A 147 6.94 4.94 -5.99
CA ASP A 147 7.35 3.67 -5.39
C ASP A 147 8.82 3.65 -4.96
N ASN A 148 9.48 4.82 -4.96
CA ASN A 148 10.88 4.98 -4.56
C ASN A 148 11.84 4.04 -5.32
N THR A 149 11.70 3.96 -6.66
CA THR A 149 12.53 3.11 -7.50
C THR A 149 13.30 3.89 -8.55
N LEU A 150 14.42 3.34 -9.00
CA LEU A 150 15.17 3.78 -10.16
C LEU A 150 14.94 2.80 -11.30
N ASN A 151 14.48 3.30 -12.44
CA ASN A 151 13.94 2.49 -13.53
C ASN A 151 14.64 2.77 -14.86
N SER A 152 14.78 1.74 -15.68
CA SER A 152 15.10 1.83 -17.11
C SER A 152 14.27 0.82 -17.88
N PHE A 153 13.87 1.13 -19.10
CA PHE A 153 13.17 0.16 -19.92
C PHE A 153 13.56 0.27 -21.40
N LYS A 154 13.40 -0.85 -22.10
CA LYS A 154 13.57 -0.95 -23.54
C LYS A 154 12.28 -1.39 -24.20
N LYS A 155 11.83 -0.66 -25.23
CA LYS A 155 10.69 -1.05 -26.05
C LYS A 155 11.17 -2.02 -27.13
N LEU A 156 10.95 -3.32 -26.92
CA LEU A 156 11.46 -4.36 -27.82
C LEU A 156 10.65 -4.50 -29.08
N ALA A 157 9.31 -4.42 -28.97
CA ALA A 157 8.41 -4.53 -30.09
C ALA A 157 7.05 -3.87 -29.81
N THR A 158 6.34 -3.54 -30.88
CA THR A 158 4.92 -3.16 -30.85
C THR A 158 4.21 -3.95 -31.95
N ALA A 159 3.03 -4.50 -31.64
CA ALA A 159 2.24 -5.24 -32.60
C ALA A 159 0.74 -5.02 -32.35
N ALA A 160 -0.02 -4.86 -33.41
CA ALA A 160 -1.47 -4.91 -33.38
C ALA A 160 -1.91 -6.39 -33.27
N MET A 161 -2.38 -6.80 -32.08
CA MET A 161 -2.70 -8.20 -31.77
C MET A 161 -4.12 -8.33 -31.22
N PRO A 162 -4.79 -9.46 -31.46
CA PRO A 162 -6.10 -9.71 -30.88
C PRO A 162 -6.04 -9.71 -29.35
N ASP A 163 -7.03 -9.06 -28.73
CA ASP A 163 -7.22 -9.05 -27.29
C ASP A 163 -8.01 -10.27 -26.80
N SER A 164 -8.88 -10.81 -27.67
CA SER A 164 -9.67 -12.00 -27.39
C SER A 164 -9.46 -13.04 -28.48
N ILE A 165 -9.15 -14.27 -28.06
CA ILE A 165 -8.82 -15.38 -28.94
C ILE A 165 -9.71 -16.56 -28.56
N GLU A 166 -10.42 -17.11 -29.53
CA GLU A 166 -11.15 -18.35 -29.40
C GLU A 166 -10.27 -19.50 -29.87
N PHE A 167 -10.16 -20.52 -29.08
CA PHE A 167 -9.37 -21.70 -29.39
C PHE A 167 -10.03 -22.94 -28.84
N ARG A 168 -9.64 -24.10 -29.41
CA ARG A 168 -9.99 -25.40 -28.88
C ARG A 168 -8.76 -26.26 -28.74
N GLN A 169 -8.83 -27.25 -27.87
CA GLN A 169 -7.67 -28.08 -27.55
C GLN A 169 -8.04 -29.53 -27.29
N ILE A 170 -7.07 -30.43 -27.50
CA ILE A 170 -7.11 -31.82 -27.06
C ILE A 170 -5.82 -32.05 -26.26
N GLN A 171 -5.96 -32.39 -24.99
CA GLN A 171 -4.84 -32.83 -24.17
C GLN A 171 -4.58 -34.31 -24.40
N VAL A 172 -3.32 -34.64 -24.69
CA VAL A 172 -2.88 -36.02 -24.97
C VAL A 172 -1.89 -36.45 -23.91
N VAL A 173 -2.16 -37.53 -23.22
CA VAL A 173 -1.28 -38.17 -22.24
C VAL A 173 -1.30 -39.66 -22.49
N ALA A 174 -0.13 -40.28 -22.50
CA ALA A 174 0.02 -41.75 -22.58
C ALA A 174 0.93 -42.24 -21.44
N GLU A 175 1.32 -43.50 -21.45
CA GLU A 175 2.11 -44.11 -20.37
C GLU A 175 3.47 -43.47 -20.16
N ASP A 176 4.08 -42.94 -21.24
CA ASP A 176 5.36 -42.27 -21.23
C ASP A 176 5.40 -41.11 -22.25
N ALA A 177 6.42 -40.29 -22.19
CA ALA A 177 6.57 -39.12 -23.05
C ALA A 177 6.71 -39.46 -24.53
N GLU A 178 7.33 -40.57 -24.89
CA GLU A 178 7.51 -40.99 -26.28
C GLU A 178 6.18 -41.48 -26.90
N LYS A 179 5.44 -42.29 -26.16
CA LYS A 179 4.09 -42.70 -26.54
C LYS A 179 3.12 -41.54 -26.62
N THR A 180 3.22 -40.58 -25.64
CA THR A 180 2.44 -39.36 -25.65
C THR A 180 2.70 -38.55 -26.91
N LYS A 181 3.96 -38.34 -27.29
CA LYS A 181 4.35 -37.62 -28.50
C LYS A 181 3.84 -38.32 -29.76
N THR A 182 4.07 -39.65 -29.88
CA THR A 182 3.65 -40.44 -31.05
C THR A 182 2.14 -40.39 -31.24
N LEU A 183 1.39 -40.48 -30.14
CA LEU A 183 -0.07 -40.38 -30.17
C LEU A 183 -0.53 -38.98 -30.57
N ALA A 184 0.07 -37.96 -30.00
CA ALA A 184 -0.22 -36.56 -30.32
C ALA A 184 0.10 -36.20 -31.77
N ASP A 185 1.22 -36.69 -32.30
CA ASP A 185 1.58 -36.52 -33.71
C ASP A 185 0.57 -37.21 -34.65
N SER A 186 0.08 -38.40 -34.28
CA SER A 186 -0.99 -39.10 -35.02
C SER A 186 -2.28 -38.29 -35.03
N ILE A 187 -2.72 -37.76 -33.86
CA ILE A 187 -3.91 -36.91 -33.73
C ILE A 187 -3.77 -35.63 -34.55
N TYR A 188 -2.63 -34.96 -34.41
CA TYR A 188 -2.33 -33.74 -35.18
C TYR A 188 -2.42 -33.98 -36.68
N ASN A 189 -1.80 -35.04 -37.20
CA ASN A 189 -1.82 -35.36 -38.61
C ASN A 189 -3.21 -35.73 -39.11
N ALA A 190 -4.00 -36.47 -38.32
CA ALA A 190 -5.38 -36.79 -38.65
C ALA A 190 -6.24 -35.52 -38.81
N ILE A 191 -6.15 -34.58 -37.85
CA ILE A 191 -6.91 -33.34 -37.90
C ILE A 191 -6.41 -32.46 -39.07
N LYS A 192 -5.10 -32.37 -39.28
CA LYS A 192 -4.51 -31.69 -40.43
C LYS A 192 -4.94 -32.26 -41.76
N GLY A 193 -5.20 -33.57 -41.81
CA GLY A 193 -5.72 -34.29 -42.96
C GLY A 193 -7.23 -34.16 -43.15
N GLY A 194 -7.94 -33.39 -42.30
CA GLY A 194 -9.36 -33.08 -42.46
C GLY A 194 -10.29 -33.88 -41.52
N ALA A 195 -9.76 -34.68 -40.61
CA ALA A 195 -10.60 -35.33 -39.59
C ALA A 195 -11.24 -34.29 -38.65
N SER A 196 -12.46 -34.56 -38.18
CA SER A 196 -13.20 -33.68 -37.28
C SER A 196 -12.51 -33.56 -35.93
N PHE A 197 -12.14 -32.33 -35.54
CA PHE A 197 -11.53 -32.03 -34.24
C PHE A 197 -12.41 -32.52 -33.07
N ALA A 198 -13.72 -32.24 -33.14
CA ALA A 198 -14.66 -32.59 -32.10
C ALA A 198 -14.86 -34.13 -31.98
N GLU A 199 -14.88 -34.86 -33.10
CA GLU A 199 -14.99 -36.31 -33.06
C GLU A 199 -13.75 -36.97 -32.49
N ILE A 200 -12.57 -36.45 -32.83
CA ILE A 200 -11.33 -36.94 -32.23
C ILE A 200 -11.29 -36.60 -30.73
N ALA A 201 -11.63 -35.37 -30.33
CA ALA A 201 -11.69 -35.00 -28.90
C ALA A 201 -12.56 -35.94 -28.10
N LYS A 202 -13.75 -36.28 -28.61
CA LYS A 202 -14.68 -37.22 -27.97
C LYS A 202 -14.09 -38.61 -27.79
N LYS A 203 -13.29 -39.12 -28.74
CA LYS A 203 -12.59 -40.42 -28.59
C LYS A 203 -11.63 -40.44 -27.39
N TYR A 204 -11.14 -39.29 -26.97
CA TYR A 204 -10.26 -39.11 -25.81
C TYR A 204 -10.99 -38.55 -24.59
N GLY A 205 -12.34 -38.61 -24.57
CA GLY A 205 -13.14 -38.17 -23.43
C GLY A 205 -13.18 -36.65 -23.19
N GLN A 206 -12.87 -35.86 -24.24
CA GLN A 206 -12.85 -34.42 -24.18
C GLN A 206 -13.92 -33.80 -25.09
N THR A 207 -14.38 -32.59 -24.78
CA THR A 207 -15.45 -31.96 -25.57
C THR A 207 -14.95 -31.44 -26.92
N GLY A 208 -13.71 -30.93 -26.97
CA GLY A 208 -13.18 -30.25 -28.14
C GLY A 208 -13.93 -28.97 -28.51
N GLU A 209 -14.75 -28.44 -27.60
CA GLU A 209 -15.51 -27.22 -27.81
C GLU A 209 -14.59 -25.99 -27.71
N PRO A 210 -14.84 -24.98 -28.54
CA PRO A 210 -14.07 -23.73 -28.46
C PRO A 210 -14.29 -22.96 -27.14
N THR A 211 -13.24 -22.33 -26.62
CA THR A 211 -13.27 -21.44 -25.48
C THR A 211 -12.55 -20.14 -25.79
N TRP A 212 -12.90 -19.07 -25.07
CA TRP A 212 -12.27 -17.76 -25.24
C TRP A 212 -11.26 -17.49 -24.16
N ILE A 213 -10.12 -16.90 -24.54
CA ILE A 213 -9.15 -16.27 -23.65
C ILE A 213 -8.97 -14.81 -24.05
N SER A 214 -8.80 -13.94 -23.07
CA SER A 214 -8.48 -12.54 -23.30
C SER A 214 -7.18 -12.15 -22.59
N SER A 215 -6.61 -11.01 -22.95
CA SER A 215 -5.42 -10.46 -22.29
C SER A 215 -5.59 -10.40 -20.77
N ALA A 216 -6.77 -10.05 -20.27
CA ALA A 216 -7.07 -9.99 -18.84
C ALA A 216 -6.90 -11.33 -18.10
N ASN A 217 -6.94 -12.45 -18.81
CA ASN A 217 -6.81 -13.77 -18.19
C ASN A 217 -5.34 -14.15 -17.89
N TYR A 218 -4.37 -13.53 -18.55
CA TYR A 218 -2.96 -13.90 -18.40
C TYR A 218 -2.00 -12.72 -18.12
N GLU A 219 -2.33 -11.51 -18.52
CA GLU A 219 -1.41 -10.37 -18.41
C GLU A 219 -1.07 -9.94 -16.96
N GLY A 220 -1.90 -10.29 -15.98
CA GLY A 220 -1.65 -9.99 -14.56
C GLY A 220 -0.94 -11.10 -13.78
N ALA A 221 -0.61 -12.22 -14.43
CA ALA A 221 0.00 -13.38 -13.80
C ALA A 221 1.49 -13.49 -14.13
N GLN A 222 2.28 -14.04 -13.20
CA GLN A 222 3.63 -14.48 -13.52
C GLN A 222 3.53 -15.76 -14.36
N ILE A 223 3.99 -15.69 -15.61
CA ILE A 223 3.90 -16.78 -16.57
C ILE A 223 5.33 -17.21 -16.95
N ASP A 224 5.62 -18.48 -16.73
CA ASP A 224 6.90 -19.10 -17.07
C ASP A 224 6.71 -20.54 -17.56
N GLY A 225 7.79 -21.18 -17.95
CA GLY A 225 7.83 -22.60 -18.32
C GLY A 225 6.80 -22.98 -19.38
N ASP A 226 6.03 -24.02 -19.09
CA ASP A 226 5.04 -24.56 -20.01
C ASP A 226 3.82 -23.64 -20.19
N ASN A 227 3.46 -22.87 -19.16
CA ASN A 227 2.41 -21.84 -19.28
C ASN A 227 2.81 -20.76 -20.27
N LEU A 228 4.07 -20.33 -20.28
CA LEU A 228 4.58 -19.36 -21.24
C LEU A 228 4.51 -19.92 -22.68
N LYS A 229 4.93 -21.16 -22.89
CA LYS A 229 4.83 -21.84 -24.18
C LYS A 229 3.37 -21.90 -24.66
N TYR A 230 2.47 -22.27 -23.76
CA TYR A 230 1.03 -22.36 -24.05
C TYR A 230 0.43 -21.01 -24.45
N ILE A 231 0.62 -19.98 -23.64
CA ILE A 231 0.09 -18.64 -23.93
C ILE A 231 0.72 -18.05 -25.19
N THR A 232 2.02 -18.26 -25.38
CA THR A 232 2.71 -17.85 -26.63
C THR A 232 2.07 -18.51 -27.84
N ALA A 233 1.83 -19.82 -27.79
CA ALA A 233 1.18 -20.55 -28.90
C ALA A 233 -0.23 -20.00 -29.17
N VAL A 234 -1.08 -19.87 -28.16
CA VAL A 234 -2.44 -19.33 -28.31
C VAL A 234 -2.43 -17.93 -28.92
N THR A 235 -1.51 -17.07 -28.51
CA THR A 235 -1.49 -15.66 -28.92
C THR A 235 -0.86 -15.43 -30.30
N THR A 236 0.05 -16.30 -30.74
CA THR A 236 0.80 -16.15 -32.00
C THR A 236 0.21 -16.94 -33.17
N LEU A 237 -0.42 -18.10 -32.92
CA LEU A 237 -1.04 -18.90 -33.97
C LEU A 237 -2.03 -18.09 -34.83
N GLY A 238 -2.01 -18.32 -36.13
CA GLY A 238 -2.99 -17.77 -37.08
C GLY A 238 -4.40 -18.31 -36.87
N GLN A 239 -5.42 -17.65 -37.41
CA GLN A 239 -6.78 -18.19 -37.38
C GLN A 239 -6.85 -19.48 -38.19
N ASN A 240 -7.50 -20.50 -37.65
CA ASN A 240 -7.57 -21.88 -38.14
C ASN A 240 -6.22 -22.63 -38.14
N GLU A 241 -5.16 -22.05 -37.63
CA GLU A 241 -3.89 -22.73 -37.48
C GLU A 241 -3.92 -23.74 -36.34
N LEU A 242 -3.26 -24.89 -36.57
CA LEU A 242 -3.17 -26.04 -35.69
C LEU A 242 -1.72 -26.27 -35.26
N THR A 243 -1.49 -26.55 -33.98
CA THR A 243 -0.17 -26.95 -33.49
C THR A 243 -0.24 -28.13 -32.53
N ASN A 244 0.86 -28.90 -32.45
CA ASN A 244 1.11 -29.89 -31.42
C ASN A 244 2.17 -29.36 -30.44
N LEU A 245 1.75 -29.01 -29.23
CA LEU A 245 2.56 -28.37 -28.24
C LEU A 245 2.95 -29.36 -27.13
N ALA A 246 4.24 -29.62 -26.95
CA ALA A 246 4.75 -30.42 -25.85
C ALA A 246 4.85 -29.59 -24.55
N LEU A 247 4.14 -30.05 -23.50
CA LEU A 247 4.05 -29.41 -22.19
C LEU A 247 4.30 -30.46 -21.10
N GLY A 248 5.52 -30.51 -20.58
CA GLY A 248 5.92 -31.48 -19.57
C GLY A 248 5.67 -32.94 -20.04
N GLN A 249 4.80 -33.67 -19.35
CA GLN A 249 4.43 -35.06 -19.65
C GLN A 249 3.26 -35.15 -20.63
N ALA A 250 2.66 -34.07 -21.02
CA ALA A 250 1.50 -34.00 -21.91
C ALA A 250 1.85 -33.31 -23.23
N ASN A 251 1.07 -33.63 -24.28
CA ASN A 251 1.00 -32.81 -25.47
C ASN A 251 -0.40 -32.18 -25.58
N VAL A 252 -0.46 -30.98 -26.13
CA VAL A 252 -1.72 -30.28 -26.40
C VAL A 252 -1.81 -29.98 -27.89
N ILE A 253 -2.85 -30.56 -28.52
CA ILE A 253 -3.22 -30.21 -29.90
C ILE A 253 -4.12 -28.99 -29.79
N LEU A 254 -3.61 -27.85 -30.22
CA LEU A 254 -4.26 -26.52 -30.08
C LEU A 254 -4.65 -26.01 -31.46
N GLN A 255 -5.85 -25.48 -31.59
CA GLN A 255 -6.30 -24.77 -32.78
C GLN A 255 -6.97 -23.44 -32.42
N VAL A 256 -6.52 -22.35 -33.00
CA VAL A 256 -7.19 -21.05 -32.91
C VAL A 256 -8.33 -21.00 -33.91
N THR A 257 -9.56 -20.77 -33.43
CA THR A 257 -10.76 -20.75 -34.26
C THR A 257 -11.22 -19.36 -34.65
N ASN A 258 -11.04 -18.38 -33.77
CA ASN A 258 -11.44 -16.98 -33.99
C ASN A 258 -10.57 -15.98 -33.23
N LYS A 259 -10.53 -14.75 -33.73
CA LYS A 259 -9.78 -13.63 -33.12
C LYS A 259 -10.60 -12.36 -33.16
N LYS A 260 -10.67 -11.61 -32.07
CA LYS A 260 -11.45 -10.35 -31.96
C LYS A 260 -10.70 -9.27 -31.20
N ALA A 261 -11.17 -8.03 -31.35
CA ALA A 261 -10.73 -6.87 -30.59
C ALA A 261 -9.22 -6.64 -30.68
N VAL A 262 -8.74 -6.27 -31.87
CA VAL A 262 -7.32 -5.94 -32.10
C VAL A 262 -6.94 -4.71 -31.26
N LYS A 263 -5.84 -4.80 -30.54
CA LYS A 263 -5.24 -3.76 -29.72
C LYS A 263 -3.75 -3.69 -29.97
N ASP A 264 -3.19 -2.50 -29.80
CA ASP A 264 -1.74 -2.34 -29.75
C ASP A 264 -1.21 -2.97 -28.48
N LYS A 265 -0.26 -3.87 -28.63
CA LYS A 265 0.44 -4.53 -27.55
C LYS A 265 1.94 -4.31 -27.68
N TYR A 266 2.60 -4.33 -26.56
CA TYR A 266 4.00 -3.95 -26.41
C TYR A 266 4.78 -5.07 -25.74
N LYS A 267 5.98 -5.31 -26.23
CA LYS A 267 6.99 -6.14 -25.59
C LYS A 267 8.05 -5.18 -25.02
N VAL A 268 8.19 -5.20 -23.69
CA VAL A 268 9.03 -4.24 -22.97
C VAL A 268 9.89 -4.99 -21.94
N ALA A 269 11.19 -4.73 -21.95
CA ALA A 269 12.10 -5.17 -20.89
C ALA A 269 12.28 -4.01 -19.92
N VAL A 270 11.98 -4.24 -18.62
CA VAL A 270 12.03 -3.23 -17.57
C VAL A 270 13.05 -3.64 -16.52
N ILE A 271 13.95 -2.74 -16.17
CA ILE A 271 14.82 -2.84 -14.98
C ILE A 271 14.22 -1.88 -13.95
N LYS A 272 13.80 -2.42 -12.81
CA LYS A 272 13.21 -1.67 -11.70
C LYS A 272 13.95 -2.02 -10.42
N ARG A 273 14.66 -1.05 -9.86
CA ARG A 273 15.47 -1.24 -8.64
C ARG A 273 14.95 -0.32 -7.54
N PRO A 274 14.64 -0.86 -6.35
CA PRO A 274 14.29 -0.04 -5.20
C PRO A 274 15.48 0.79 -4.74
N VAL A 275 15.20 2.00 -4.25
CA VAL A 275 16.20 2.88 -3.65
C VAL A 275 16.28 2.55 -2.16
N GLU A 276 17.17 1.63 -1.81
CA GLU A 276 17.36 1.12 -0.45
C GLU A 276 18.63 1.69 0.17
N PHE A 277 18.69 1.67 1.50
CA PHE A 277 19.90 2.02 2.24
C PHE A 277 20.86 0.85 2.32
N SER A 278 22.15 1.14 2.32
CA SER A 278 23.22 0.15 2.54
C SER A 278 23.37 -0.21 4.03
N LYS A 279 24.11 -1.30 4.28
CA LYS A 279 24.51 -1.68 5.65
C LYS A 279 25.34 -0.60 6.33
N GLU A 280 26.15 0.09 5.58
CA GLU A 280 26.99 1.19 6.03
C GLU A 280 26.12 2.37 6.50
N THR A 281 25.13 2.75 5.71
CA THR A 281 24.14 3.80 6.06
C THR A 281 23.36 3.42 7.32
N TYR A 282 22.90 2.17 7.41
CA TYR A 282 22.22 1.69 8.60
C TYR A 282 23.13 1.70 9.84
N SER A 283 24.35 1.18 9.72
CA SER A 283 25.31 1.12 10.82
C SER A 283 25.69 2.51 11.33
N LYS A 284 25.83 3.48 10.42
CA LYS A 284 26.10 4.87 10.78
C LYS A 284 24.92 5.45 11.58
N ALA A 285 23.70 5.35 11.07
CA ALA A 285 22.50 5.82 11.75
C ALA A 285 22.31 5.15 13.13
N TYR A 286 22.54 3.84 13.20
CA TYR A 286 22.47 3.07 14.44
C TYR A 286 23.48 3.57 15.49
N ASN A 287 24.72 3.78 15.10
CA ASN A 287 25.77 4.24 15.99
C ASN A 287 25.50 5.67 16.49
N GLU A 288 25.12 6.57 15.61
CA GLU A 288 24.77 7.95 15.96
C GLU A 288 23.59 8.00 16.94
N PHE A 289 22.53 7.24 16.66
CA PHE A 289 21.36 7.18 17.53
C PHE A 289 21.65 6.50 18.87
N SER A 290 22.44 5.41 18.87
CA SER A 290 22.87 4.75 20.10
C SER A 290 23.70 5.66 21.00
N GLN A 291 24.62 6.45 20.42
CA GLN A 291 25.40 7.45 21.15
C GLN A 291 24.51 8.54 21.74
N PHE A 292 23.53 9.02 20.97
CA PHE A 292 22.54 9.98 21.47
C PHE A 292 21.80 9.42 22.69
N ILE A 293 21.29 8.21 22.62
CA ILE A 293 20.56 7.57 23.73
C ILE A 293 21.46 7.41 24.95
N ALA A 294 22.69 6.96 24.78
CA ALA A 294 23.64 6.79 25.87
C ALA A 294 23.96 8.10 26.60
N ALA A 295 24.09 9.20 25.86
CA ALA A 295 24.30 10.54 26.41
C ALA A 295 23.04 11.11 27.11
N ASN A 296 21.86 10.70 26.65
CA ASN A 296 20.56 11.26 27.06
C ASN A 296 19.69 10.20 27.77
N ASN A 297 20.24 9.54 28.76
CA ASN A 297 19.66 8.41 29.47
C ASN A 297 18.54 8.78 30.49
N THR A 298 18.09 10.02 30.50
CA THR A 298 16.91 10.48 31.26
C THR A 298 15.97 11.24 30.35
N LEU A 299 14.67 11.18 30.66
CA LEU A 299 13.65 11.87 29.85
C LEU A 299 13.92 13.38 29.70
N GLU A 300 14.35 14.00 30.78
CA GLU A 300 14.67 15.44 30.78
C GLU A 300 15.79 15.77 29.78
N LYS A 301 16.90 15.00 29.79
CA LYS A 301 18.00 15.17 28.84
C LYS A 301 17.56 14.87 27.40
N MET A 302 16.79 13.78 27.21
CA MET A 302 16.29 13.43 25.91
C MET A 302 15.42 14.55 25.30
N ILE A 303 14.53 15.15 26.11
CA ILE A 303 13.70 16.28 25.68
C ILE A 303 14.56 17.50 25.33
N ALA A 304 15.53 17.84 26.20
CA ALA A 304 16.35 19.01 26.03
C ALA A 304 17.25 18.96 24.78
N ASN A 305 17.74 17.77 24.40
CA ASN A 305 18.79 17.64 23.40
C ASN A 305 18.31 17.00 22.09
N ALA A 306 17.05 16.55 21.98
CA ALA A 306 16.58 15.86 20.78
C ALA A 306 16.59 16.76 19.53
N GLU A 307 16.07 17.97 19.64
CA GLU A 307 15.96 18.91 18.53
C GLU A 307 17.34 19.36 18.04
N ASP A 308 18.25 19.71 18.96
CA ASP A 308 19.64 20.11 18.63
C ASP A 308 20.41 18.97 17.96
N ALA A 309 20.09 17.71 18.28
CA ALA A 309 20.66 16.53 17.64
C ALA A 309 19.96 16.15 16.32
N GLY A 310 18.95 16.91 15.89
CA GLY A 310 18.20 16.67 14.67
C GLY A 310 17.12 15.58 14.78
N TYR A 311 16.77 15.17 16.01
CA TYR A 311 15.72 14.18 16.23
C TYR A 311 14.38 14.82 16.56
N LYS A 312 13.33 14.28 15.96
CA LYS A 312 11.95 14.71 16.24
C LYS A 312 11.40 13.96 17.44
N LEU A 313 11.10 14.70 18.50
CA LEU A 313 10.40 14.15 19.67
C LEU A 313 8.90 14.08 19.41
N LEU A 314 8.30 12.92 19.65
CA LEU A 314 6.88 12.64 19.48
C LEU A 314 6.25 12.36 20.82
N ASP A 315 4.97 12.75 20.97
CA ASP A 315 4.18 12.53 22.18
C ASP A 315 3.10 11.47 21.94
N ARG A 316 2.91 10.58 22.89
CA ARG A 316 1.78 9.65 22.94
C ARG A 316 1.18 9.68 24.34
N ALA A 317 0.01 10.27 24.46
CA ALA A 317 -0.80 10.22 25.66
C ALA A 317 -1.67 8.96 25.69
N ASP A 318 -2.04 8.54 26.89
CA ASP A 318 -2.97 7.43 27.14
C ASP A 318 -2.62 6.13 26.39
N LEU A 319 -1.34 5.74 26.46
CA LEU A 319 -0.89 4.45 25.92
C LEU A 319 -1.45 3.32 26.79
N TYR A 320 -2.08 2.32 26.20
CA TYR A 320 -2.63 1.14 26.88
C TYR A 320 -1.72 -0.07 26.70
N SER A 321 -1.63 -0.90 27.75
CA SER A 321 -0.85 -2.17 27.71
C SER A 321 -1.41 -3.19 26.70
N SER A 322 -2.68 -3.05 26.33
CA SER A 322 -3.35 -3.90 25.34
C SER A 322 -3.13 -3.47 23.89
N GLU A 323 -2.44 -2.35 23.64
CA GLU A 323 -2.11 -1.92 22.29
C GLU A 323 -1.10 -2.88 21.62
N HIS A 324 -1.06 -2.90 20.31
CA HIS A 324 -0.18 -3.81 19.55
C HIS A 324 1.21 -3.21 19.31
N GLY A 325 1.40 -1.91 19.61
CA GLY A 325 2.66 -1.20 19.43
C GLY A 325 2.54 0.28 19.72
N ILE A 326 3.61 1.01 19.50
CA ILE A 326 3.74 2.45 19.76
C ILE A 326 3.63 3.22 18.45
N GLY A 327 2.75 4.22 18.39
CA GLY A 327 2.66 5.17 17.28
C GLY A 327 2.30 4.55 15.92
N GLY A 328 1.74 3.34 15.90
CA GLY A 328 1.46 2.60 14.67
C GLY A 328 2.69 1.96 14.02
N ILE A 329 3.85 2.03 14.68
CA ILE A 329 5.11 1.45 14.19
C ILE A 329 5.10 -0.07 14.44
N ARG A 330 5.34 -0.85 13.40
CA ARG A 330 5.45 -2.32 13.50
C ARG A 330 6.67 -2.72 14.35
N GLY A 331 6.58 -3.87 15.03
CA GLY A 331 7.72 -4.42 15.78
C GLY A 331 8.03 -3.72 17.10
N THR A 332 7.14 -2.84 17.64
CA THR A 332 7.39 -2.06 18.86
C THR A 332 6.77 -2.65 20.12
N LYS A 333 6.39 -3.94 20.11
CA LYS A 333 5.75 -4.61 21.24
C LYS A 333 6.66 -4.68 22.48
N ASP A 334 7.95 -4.90 22.30
CA ASP A 334 8.92 -4.96 23.40
C ASP A 334 9.14 -3.57 24.02
N ALA A 335 9.17 -2.52 23.19
CA ALA A 335 9.20 -1.14 23.68
C ALA A 335 7.94 -0.77 24.46
N LEU A 336 6.77 -1.23 24.01
CA LEU A 336 5.50 -1.08 24.72
C LEU A 336 5.56 -1.78 26.09
N LYS A 337 6.01 -3.03 26.12
CA LYS A 337 6.15 -3.79 27.38
C LYS A 337 7.09 -3.08 28.35
N TRP A 338 8.25 -2.65 27.88
CA TRP A 338 9.20 -1.88 28.67
C TRP A 338 8.55 -0.59 29.24
N ALA A 339 7.77 0.14 28.45
CA ALA A 339 7.12 1.38 28.88
C ALA A 339 6.16 1.15 30.06
N PHE A 340 5.59 -0.06 30.23
CA PHE A 340 4.74 -0.42 31.38
C PHE A 340 5.51 -0.97 32.58
N GLU A 341 6.77 -1.38 32.40
CA GLU A 341 7.66 -1.80 33.50
C GLU A 341 8.48 -0.65 34.07
N ALA A 342 8.75 0.38 33.26
CA ALA A 342 9.58 1.52 33.59
C ALA A 342 8.86 2.54 34.50
N LYS A 343 9.67 3.38 35.19
CA LYS A 343 9.20 4.50 36.01
C LYS A 343 9.13 5.80 35.20
N ALA A 344 8.34 6.75 35.72
CA ALA A 344 8.32 8.09 35.12
C ALA A 344 9.72 8.74 35.15
N GLY A 345 10.14 9.33 34.06
CA GLY A 345 11.46 9.95 33.85
C GLY A 345 12.52 8.99 33.27
N GLU A 346 12.26 7.69 33.20
CA GLU A 346 13.17 6.72 32.59
C GLU A 346 13.07 6.72 31.07
N VAL A 347 14.21 6.39 30.41
CA VAL A 347 14.37 6.27 28.96
C VAL A 347 14.85 4.84 28.66
N SER A 348 14.30 4.24 27.61
CA SER A 348 14.63 2.89 27.17
C SER A 348 16.00 2.82 26.47
N GLY A 349 16.46 1.59 26.21
CA GLY A 349 17.44 1.34 25.17
C GLY A 349 16.87 1.57 23.77
N LEU A 350 17.73 1.39 22.76
CA LEU A 350 17.35 1.38 21.36
C LEU A 350 16.56 0.12 21.03
N TYR A 351 15.44 0.27 20.33
CA TYR A 351 14.69 -0.82 19.71
C TYR A 351 14.78 -0.72 18.18
N GLU A 352 15.16 -1.82 17.54
CA GLU A 352 15.03 -1.96 16.10
C GLU A 352 13.61 -2.42 15.77
N CYS A 353 12.95 -1.75 14.83
CA CYS A 353 11.53 -1.94 14.52
C CYS A 353 11.23 -1.64 13.05
N GLY A 354 9.95 -1.56 12.68
CA GLY A 354 9.53 -1.45 11.29
C GLY A 354 9.76 -2.75 10.54
N GLU A 355 10.29 -2.66 9.36
CA GLU A 355 10.78 -3.78 8.53
C GLU A 355 12.33 -3.82 8.54
N SER A 356 12.93 -3.60 9.72
CA SER A 356 14.37 -3.41 9.94
C SER A 356 14.91 -2.10 9.36
N ASP A 357 14.03 -1.13 9.16
CA ASP A 357 14.32 0.21 8.61
C ASP A 357 14.15 1.34 9.64
N ARG A 358 13.76 1.00 10.87
CA ARG A 358 13.45 1.98 11.92
C ARG A 358 14.12 1.65 13.25
N MET A 359 14.39 2.70 14.00
CA MET A 359 14.91 2.63 15.36
C MET A 359 14.06 3.51 16.26
N LEU A 360 13.78 3.02 17.47
CA LEU A 360 12.90 3.68 18.44
C LEU A 360 13.59 3.78 19.80
N VAL A 361 13.42 4.91 20.46
CA VAL A 361 13.66 5.08 21.89
C VAL A 361 12.42 5.66 22.55
N VAL A 362 12.10 5.20 23.75
CA VAL A 362 10.90 5.58 24.50
C VAL A 362 11.28 6.15 25.86
N GLY A 363 10.65 7.26 26.26
CA GLY A 363 10.76 7.82 27.59
C GLY A 363 9.38 7.90 28.24
N VAL A 364 9.25 7.47 29.48
CA VAL A 364 7.99 7.51 30.23
C VAL A 364 7.82 8.89 30.88
N ALA A 365 6.86 9.68 30.39
CA ALA A 365 6.60 11.01 30.89
C ALA A 365 5.78 11.00 32.18
N SER A 366 4.72 10.17 32.24
CA SER A 366 3.92 10.00 33.44
C SER A 366 3.15 8.67 33.42
N ILE A 367 2.81 8.23 34.61
CA ILE A 367 1.99 7.05 34.86
C ILE A 367 0.64 7.55 35.35
N VAL A 368 -0.42 7.14 34.68
CA VAL A 368 -1.79 7.49 35.07
C VAL A 368 -2.45 6.20 35.60
N PRO A 369 -2.58 6.06 36.93
CA PRO A 369 -3.12 4.85 37.53
C PRO A 369 -4.63 4.70 37.24
N GLU A 370 -5.15 3.51 37.44
CA GLU A 370 -6.60 3.28 37.49
C GLU A 370 -7.25 4.21 38.52
N GLY A 371 -8.45 4.72 38.22
CA GLY A 371 -9.18 5.65 39.07
C GLY A 371 -9.66 6.89 38.34
N TYR A 372 -9.64 8.03 39.00
CA TYR A 372 -10.06 9.28 38.37
C TYR A 372 -8.85 10.06 37.86
N ARG A 373 -8.88 10.42 36.57
CA ARG A 373 -7.79 11.19 35.96
C ARG A 373 -7.62 12.54 36.70
N PRO A 374 -6.41 12.91 37.11
CA PRO A 374 -6.14 14.17 37.77
C PRO A 374 -6.63 15.39 36.95
N LEU A 375 -7.13 16.42 37.65
CA LEU A 375 -7.58 17.66 37.00
C LEU A 375 -6.51 18.24 36.05
N ALA A 376 -5.23 18.13 36.40
CA ALA A 376 -4.13 18.64 35.57
C ALA A 376 -4.10 18.02 34.16
N LEU A 377 -4.48 16.76 33.99
CA LEU A 377 -4.48 16.05 32.71
C LEU A 377 -5.72 16.34 31.84
N VAL A 378 -6.80 16.85 32.44
CA VAL A 378 -8.07 17.15 31.75
C VAL A 378 -8.36 18.65 31.70
N LYS A 379 -7.41 19.47 32.21
CA LYS A 379 -7.57 20.93 32.34
C LYS A 379 -7.90 21.62 31.02
N ASP A 380 -7.18 21.29 29.96
CA ASP A 380 -7.34 21.93 28.65
C ASP A 380 -8.69 21.55 28.00
N GLN A 381 -9.09 20.29 28.14
CA GLN A 381 -10.41 19.83 27.70
C GLN A 381 -11.51 20.60 28.44
N LEU A 382 -11.44 20.63 29.76
CA LEU A 382 -12.44 21.36 30.58
C LEU A 382 -12.44 22.86 30.28
N ARG A 383 -11.28 23.44 30.04
CA ARG A 383 -11.17 24.87 29.69
C ARG A 383 -11.87 25.17 28.36
N ALA A 384 -11.70 24.31 27.35
CA ALA A 384 -12.38 24.47 26.07
C ALA A 384 -13.90 24.35 26.19
N GLU A 385 -14.38 23.40 27.03
CA GLU A 385 -15.81 23.23 27.30
C GLU A 385 -16.40 24.42 28.06
N ILE A 386 -15.76 24.88 29.13
CA ILE A 386 -16.20 26.04 29.92
C ILE A 386 -16.21 27.31 29.04
N LEU A 387 -15.20 27.49 28.18
CA LEU A 387 -15.14 28.60 27.24
C LEU A 387 -16.36 28.60 26.32
N ARG A 388 -16.69 27.44 25.75
CA ARG A 388 -17.85 27.27 24.88
C ARG A 388 -19.15 27.55 25.62
N ASP A 389 -19.31 27.02 26.84
CA ASP A 389 -20.53 27.20 27.64
C ASP A 389 -20.71 28.67 28.04
N LYS A 390 -19.67 29.36 28.50
CA LYS A 390 -19.72 30.79 28.82
C LYS A 390 -20.01 31.66 27.59
N LYS A 391 -19.51 31.32 26.41
CA LYS A 391 -19.86 31.99 25.15
C LYS A 391 -21.35 31.78 24.83
N ALA A 392 -21.85 30.55 24.99
CA ALA A 392 -23.25 30.23 24.77
C ALA A 392 -24.16 31.05 25.72
N GLU A 393 -23.80 31.10 27.00
CA GLU A 393 -24.53 31.91 27.99
C GLU A 393 -24.57 33.38 27.61
N LYS A 394 -23.44 33.96 27.18
CA LYS A 394 -23.38 35.36 26.75
C LYS A 394 -24.20 35.59 25.48
N ILE A 395 -24.09 34.73 24.46
CA ILE A 395 -24.92 34.84 23.26
C ILE A 395 -26.42 34.74 23.59
N MET A 396 -26.80 33.80 24.46
CA MET A 396 -28.20 33.67 24.88
C MET A 396 -28.71 34.91 25.65
N ALA A 397 -27.86 35.52 26.48
CA ALA A 397 -28.21 36.75 27.18
C ALA A 397 -28.38 37.92 26.19
N ASP A 398 -27.47 38.08 25.24
CA ASP A 398 -27.53 39.12 24.20
C ASP A 398 -28.77 38.94 23.29
N MET A 399 -29.08 37.71 22.89
CA MET A 399 -30.28 37.38 22.10
C MET A 399 -31.59 37.66 22.87
N LYS A 400 -31.62 37.35 24.18
CA LYS A 400 -32.79 37.64 25.02
C LYS A 400 -32.96 39.17 25.18
N ALA A 401 -31.89 39.92 25.36
CA ALA A 401 -31.93 41.37 25.45
C ALA A 401 -32.44 42.01 24.15
N ALA A 402 -32.01 41.51 23.00
CA ALA A 402 -32.45 41.99 21.69
C ALA A 402 -33.93 41.65 21.38
N ASN A 403 -34.49 40.55 21.94
CA ASN A 403 -35.92 40.22 21.80
C ASN A 403 -36.85 40.98 22.79
N SER A 404 -36.27 41.73 23.75
CA SER A 404 -37.03 42.49 24.76
C SER A 404 -37.16 43.96 24.37
N THR A 405 -36.62 44.38 23.27
CA THR A 405 -36.75 45.69 22.62
C THR A 405 -37.57 45.57 21.35
#